data_97dfc607d152da4a24bc9eea687a1031
#
_entry.id   97dfc607d152da4a24bc9eea687a1031
#
_cell.length_a   1.000
_cell.length_b   1.000
_cell.length_c   1.000
_cell.angle_alpha   90.00
_cell.angle_beta   90.00
_cell.angle_gamma   90.00
#
_symmetry.space_group_name_H-M   'P 1'
#
loop_
_entity.id
_entity.type
_entity.pdbx_description
1 polymer ?
#
loop_
_entity_poly.entity_id
_entity_poly.type
_entity_poly.pdbx_seq_one_letter_code
_entity_poly.pdbx_strand_id
1 'polypeptide(L)'
;PVEGGVYEVNDALHDDLLHARRQHASNLGGLIAQEIAAEVGVKAYIADPVVVDEMIPYARISGLPQLPRESVFHALNQKAIARRYARETGRKYEELNLIVSHMGGGITVSAHRQGRVIDTSNALNGAGPFSPERAGTLPPGPLIDLCFSGEYTREELQKLINGRGGLLAHLGTTSVPEILRRIDNNDLQAMLVLRAMCYNVAKEIGAMAIALKGKAD
;
A
#
# COMPACT_ATOMS: atom_id res chain seq x y z
N PRO A 1 15.45 -0.37 -2.05
CA PRO A 1 14.49 -0.45 -3.14
C PRO A 1 15.01 -1.40 -4.24
N VAL A 2 14.14 -2.23 -4.78
CA VAL A 2 14.43 -3.17 -5.86
C VAL A 2 13.36 -3.04 -6.96
N GLU A 3 13.66 -3.51 -8.18
CA GLU A 3 12.63 -3.65 -9.21
C GLU A 3 11.68 -4.83 -8.90
N GLY A 4 10.53 -4.88 -9.55
CA GLY A 4 9.63 -6.04 -9.46
C GLY A 4 10.30 -7.28 -10.05
N GLY A 5 10.20 -8.42 -9.37
CA GLY A 5 10.85 -9.65 -9.79
C GLY A 5 10.83 -10.74 -8.73
N VAL A 6 11.54 -11.84 -9.04
CA VAL A 6 11.75 -12.97 -8.12
C VAL A 6 13.20 -12.97 -7.68
N TYR A 7 13.42 -13.03 -6.39
CA TYR A 7 14.74 -12.95 -5.75
C TYR A 7 15.00 -14.22 -4.93
N GLU A 8 16.16 -14.84 -5.14
CA GLU A 8 16.62 -15.93 -4.28
C GLU A 8 16.98 -15.38 -2.89
N VAL A 9 16.49 -16.02 -1.84
CA VAL A 9 16.84 -15.68 -0.46
C VAL A 9 18.19 -16.34 -0.15
N ASN A 10 19.24 -15.65 -0.56
CA ASN A 10 20.61 -16.01 -0.23
C ASN A 10 21.05 -15.33 1.09
N ASP A 11 22.26 -15.61 1.54
CA ASP A 11 22.81 -15.10 2.81
C ASP A 11 22.81 -13.56 2.87
N ALA A 12 23.08 -12.87 1.75
CA ALA A 12 23.06 -11.41 1.69
C ALA A 12 21.64 -10.86 1.87
N LEU A 13 20.64 -11.43 1.19
CA LEU A 13 19.25 -11.01 1.35
C LEU A 13 18.72 -11.38 2.74
N HIS A 14 19.13 -12.51 3.29
CA HIS A 14 18.80 -12.91 4.66
C HIS A 14 19.29 -11.87 5.68
N ASP A 15 20.54 -11.45 5.56
CA ASP A 15 21.14 -10.42 6.43
C ASP A 15 20.41 -9.06 6.25
N ASP A 16 20.12 -8.67 5.03
CA ASP A 16 19.32 -7.48 4.72
C ASP A 16 17.92 -7.51 5.36
N LEU A 17 17.25 -8.66 5.40
CA LEU A 17 15.94 -8.82 6.02
C LEU A 17 16.00 -8.73 7.55
N LEU A 18 17.05 -9.30 8.17
CA LEU A 18 17.28 -9.23 9.62
C LEU A 18 17.63 -7.82 10.09
N HIS A 19 18.47 -7.12 9.33
CA HIS A 19 19.00 -5.80 9.69
C HIS A 19 18.35 -4.66 8.89
N ALA A 20 17.18 -4.91 8.31
CA ALA A 20 16.48 -3.91 7.50
C ALA A 20 16.30 -2.60 8.28
N ARG A 21 16.60 -1.47 7.61
CA ARG A 21 16.40 -0.12 8.16
C ARG A 21 14.96 0.10 8.64
N ARG A 22 13.99 -0.57 8.00
CA ARG A 22 12.58 -0.62 8.42
C ARG A 22 12.21 -2.05 8.74
N GLN A 23 11.98 -2.31 10.00
CA GLN A 23 11.46 -3.60 10.45
C GLN A 23 9.96 -3.67 10.14
N HIS A 24 9.55 -4.70 9.41
CA HIS A 24 8.16 -4.95 9.05
C HIS A 24 7.88 -6.45 9.07
N ALA A 25 6.66 -6.82 9.40
CA ALA A 25 6.26 -8.23 9.46
C ALA A 25 6.47 -8.98 8.13
N SER A 26 6.41 -8.29 6.98
CA SER A 26 6.70 -8.90 5.67
C SER A 26 8.15 -9.38 5.50
N ASN A 27 9.11 -8.90 6.30
CA ASN A 27 10.49 -9.39 6.28
C ASN A 27 10.57 -10.85 6.75
N LEU A 28 9.67 -11.25 7.65
CA LEU A 28 9.62 -12.63 8.18
C LEU A 28 9.38 -13.66 7.08
N GLY A 29 8.67 -13.31 6.01
CA GLY A 29 8.36 -14.24 4.92
C GLY A 29 9.61 -14.83 4.26
N GLY A 30 10.63 -14.02 4.01
CA GLY A 30 11.90 -14.48 3.46
C GLY A 30 12.69 -15.34 4.43
N LEU A 31 12.74 -14.92 5.70
CA LEU A 31 13.45 -15.66 6.77
C LEU A 31 12.85 -17.05 6.98
N ILE A 32 11.51 -17.14 7.11
CA ILE A 32 10.80 -18.42 7.27
C ILE A 32 10.98 -19.30 6.02
N ALA A 33 10.90 -18.70 4.82
CA ALA A 33 11.09 -19.46 3.60
C ALA A 33 12.49 -20.07 3.50
N GLN A 34 13.54 -19.38 3.96
CA GLN A 34 14.90 -19.89 3.96
C GLN A 34 15.08 -21.04 4.96
N GLU A 35 14.55 -20.91 6.17
CA GLU A 35 14.61 -21.97 7.18
C GLU A 35 13.96 -23.27 6.67
N ILE A 36 12.72 -23.16 6.13
CA ILE A 36 12.03 -24.33 5.57
C ILE A 36 12.78 -24.90 4.38
N ALA A 37 13.31 -24.06 3.49
CA ALA A 37 14.05 -24.50 2.32
C ALA A 37 15.35 -25.23 2.69
N ALA A 38 16.05 -24.78 3.75
CA ALA A 38 17.23 -25.44 4.27
C ALA A 38 16.95 -26.84 4.81
N GLU A 39 15.82 -27.02 5.53
CA GLU A 39 15.41 -28.34 6.05
C GLU A 39 15.14 -29.37 4.94
N VAL A 40 14.58 -28.92 3.80
CA VAL A 40 14.22 -29.81 2.68
C VAL A 40 15.25 -29.82 1.54
N GLY A 41 16.34 -29.06 1.66
CA GLY A 41 17.44 -29.05 0.69
C GLY A 41 17.12 -28.37 -0.63
N VAL A 42 16.27 -27.33 -0.63
CA VAL A 42 15.89 -26.56 -1.82
C VAL A 42 16.21 -25.08 -1.65
N LYS A 43 16.06 -24.27 -2.72
CA LYS A 43 16.24 -22.82 -2.65
C LYS A 43 14.93 -22.13 -2.25
N ALA A 44 15.05 -21.05 -1.47
CA ALA A 44 13.96 -20.14 -1.14
C ALA A 44 13.93 -18.94 -2.09
N TYR A 45 12.74 -18.46 -2.40
CA TYR A 45 12.53 -17.28 -3.25
C TYR A 45 11.46 -16.37 -2.67
N ILE A 46 11.63 -15.07 -2.87
CA ILE A 46 10.59 -14.06 -2.65
C ILE A 46 10.23 -13.39 -3.97
N ALA A 47 8.96 -13.06 -4.14
CA ALA A 47 8.46 -12.41 -5.36
C ALA A 47 7.88 -11.03 -5.04
N ASP A 48 8.22 -10.04 -5.86
CA ASP A 48 7.70 -8.67 -5.78
C ASP A 48 7.62 -8.16 -4.31
N PRO A 49 8.73 -8.09 -3.57
CA PRO A 49 8.72 -7.73 -2.14
C PRO A 49 8.17 -6.32 -1.90
N VAL A 50 7.80 -6.01 -0.66
CA VAL A 50 7.23 -4.69 -0.27
C VAL A 50 8.16 -3.51 -0.58
N VAL A 51 9.45 -3.76 -0.76
CA VAL A 51 10.46 -2.76 -1.12
C VAL A 51 10.60 -2.52 -2.64
N VAL A 52 9.69 -3.09 -3.45
CA VAL A 52 9.63 -2.77 -4.89
C VAL A 52 9.43 -1.28 -5.08
N ASP A 53 10.30 -0.68 -5.87
CA ASP A 53 10.28 0.74 -6.16
C ASP A 53 10.64 1.02 -7.61
N GLU A 54 9.62 1.21 -8.42
CA GLU A 54 9.70 1.49 -9.86
C GLU A 54 9.14 2.88 -10.21
N MET A 55 8.87 3.71 -9.17
CA MET A 55 8.32 5.06 -9.37
C MET A 55 9.24 5.90 -10.24
N ILE A 56 8.62 6.65 -11.16
CA ILE A 56 9.36 7.60 -11.99
C ILE A 56 9.89 8.77 -11.14
N PRO A 57 10.98 9.44 -11.55
CA PRO A 57 11.63 10.43 -10.72
C PRO A 57 10.72 11.54 -10.21
N TYR A 58 9.89 12.12 -11.06
CA TYR A 58 8.98 13.20 -10.66
C TYR A 58 7.81 12.74 -9.79
N ALA A 59 7.46 11.45 -9.79
CA ALA A 59 6.48 10.91 -8.85
C ALA A 59 7.01 10.81 -7.41
N ARG A 60 8.34 10.91 -7.21
CA ARG A 60 8.98 10.89 -5.89
C ARG A 60 9.06 12.25 -5.23
N ILE A 61 8.97 13.32 -6.02
CA ILE A 61 9.14 14.68 -5.53
C ILE A 61 7.85 15.11 -4.81
N SER A 62 8.00 15.50 -3.53
CA SER A 62 6.97 16.19 -2.77
C SER A 62 7.22 17.69 -2.75
N GLY A 63 6.38 18.46 -2.08
CA GLY A 63 6.59 19.89 -1.88
C GLY A 63 7.78 20.27 -0.98
N LEU A 64 8.36 19.30 -0.26
CA LEU A 64 9.52 19.49 0.62
C LEU A 64 10.60 18.45 0.31
N PRO A 65 11.85 18.88 -0.02
CA PRO A 65 12.94 17.96 -0.32
C PRO A 65 13.27 16.96 0.79
N GLN A 66 13.01 17.33 2.04
CA GLN A 66 13.24 16.49 3.22
C GLN A 66 12.20 15.34 3.36
N LEU A 67 11.09 15.42 2.65
CA LEU A 67 9.96 14.49 2.74
C LEU A 67 9.59 13.92 1.36
N PRO A 68 10.50 13.19 0.68
CA PRO A 68 10.19 12.59 -0.61
C PRO A 68 9.07 11.56 -0.47
N ARG A 69 8.32 11.33 -1.55
CA ARG A 69 7.38 10.22 -1.62
C ARG A 69 8.14 8.89 -1.71
N GLU A 70 7.64 7.90 -1.02
CA GLU A 70 8.23 6.57 -0.97
C GLU A 70 7.28 5.53 -1.54
N SER A 71 7.84 4.57 -2.27
CA SER A 71 7.09 3.42 -2.78
C SER A 71 6.88 2.41 -1.64
N VAL A 72 5.67 2.36 -1.10
CA VAL A 72 5.26 1.34 -0.13
C VAL A 72 3.85 0.90 -0.49
N PHE A 73 3.74 -0.18 -1.24
CA PHE A 73 2.47 -0.67 -1.76
C PHE A 73 2.38 -2.20 -1.71
N HIS A 74 1.24 -2.75 -2.03
CA HIS A 74 1.01 -4.20 -2.04
C HIS A 74 1.54 -4.83 -3.35
N ALA A 75 2.87 -4.76 -3.53
CA ALA A 75 3.55 -5.05 -4.80
C ALA A 75 3.21 -6.44 -5.34
N LEU A 76 3.40 -7.49 -4.52
CA LEU A 76 3.12 -8.87 -4.91
C LEU A 76 1.68 -9.04 -5.41
N ASN A 77 0.69 -8.58 -4.65
CA ASN A 77 -0.72 -8.73 -5.01
C ASN A 77 -1.07 -7.94 -6.27
N GLN A 78 -0.67 -6.68 -6.36
CA GLN A 78 -0.98 -5.83 -7.49
C GLN A 78 -0.35 -6.33 -8.79
N LYS A 79 0.93 -6.72 -8.76
CA LYS A 79 1.61 -7.27 -9.93
C LYS A 79 1.06 -8.65 -10.32
N ALA A 80 0.69 -9.48 -9.33
CA ALA A 80 0.07 -10.77 -9.59
C ALA A 80 -1.29 -10.62 -10.30
N ILE A 81 -2.13 -9.70 -9.83
CA ILE A 81 -3.44 -9.41 -10.45
C ILE A 81 -3.26 -8.81 -11.85
N ALA A 82 -2.31 -7.89 -12.05
CA ALA A 82 -1.99 -7.34 -13.36
C ALA A 82 -1.53 -8.42 -14.36
N ARG A 83 -0.64 -9.32 -13.93
CA ARG A 83 -0.20 -10.46 -14.75
C ARG A 83 -1.35 -11.45 -15.02
N ARG A 84 -2.24 -11.66 -14.04
CA ARG A 84 -3.42 -12.50 -14.21
C ARG A 84 -4.36 -11.92 -15.27
N TYR A 85 -4.69 -10.63 -15.18
CA TYR A 85 -5.51 -9.93 -16.15
C TYR A 85 -4.89 -10.02 -17.57
N ALA A 86 -3.60 -9.76 -17.69
CA ALA A 86 -2.88 -9.89 -18.97
C ALA A 86 -3.04 -11.29 -19.57
N ARG A 87 -2.84 -12.34 -18.78
CA ARG A 87 -3.01 -13.73 -19.21
C ARG A 87 -4.44 -14.06 -19.62
N GLU A 88 -5.44 -13.61 -18.84
CA GLU A 88 -6.87 -13.85 -19.11
C GLU A 88 -7.34 -13.11 -20.38
N THR A 89 -6.71 -12.00 -20.73
CA THR A 89 -7.01 -11.21 -21.94
C THR A 89 -6.12 -11.57 -23.14
N GLY A 90 -5.22 -12.57 -23.01
CA GLY A 90 -4.31 -12.98 -24.08
C GLY A 90 -3.23 -11.95 -24.42
N ARG A 91 -2.93 -11.02 -23.50
CA ARG A 91 -1.93 -9.95 -23.65
C ARG A 91 -0.74 -10.19 -22.73
N LYS A 92 0.36 -9.45 -22.94
CA LYS A 92 1.48 -9.43 -22.00
C LYS A 92 1.34 -8.25 -21.05
N TYR A 93 1.73 -8.43 -19.79
CA TYR A 93 1.69 -7.36 -18.79
C TYR A 93 2.55 -6.16 -19.20
N GLU A 94 3.65 -6.41 -19.89
CA GLU A 94 4.59 -5.42 -20.43
C GLU A 94 4.01 -4.60 -21.62
N GLU A 95 2.82 -4.95 -22.09
CA GLU A 95 2.10 -4.23 -23.15
C GLU A 95 0.93 -3.40 -22.60
N LEU A 96 0.63 -3.52 -21.30
CA LEU A 96 -0.55 -2.95 -20.66
C LEU A 96 -0.24 -1.72 -19.82
N ASN A 97 -1.20 -0.81 -19.81
CA ASN A 97 -1.28 0.28 -18.83
C ASN A 97 -2.51 0.05 -17.95
N LEU A 98 -2.31 -0.23 -16.68
CA LEU A 98 -3.38 -0.60 -15.76
C LEU A 98 -3.39 0.31 -14.53
N ILE A 99 -4.57 0.53 -13.98
CA ILE A 99 -4.73 1.07 -12.64
C ILE A 99 -5.16 -0.10 -11.77
N VAL A 100 -4.33 -0.43 -10.79
CA VAL A 100 -4.60 -1.56 -9.89
C VAL A 100 -4.84 -1.02 -8.49
N SER A 101 -5.98 -1.40 -7.91
CA SER A 101 -6.34 -1.05 -6.54
C SER A 101 -6.33 -2.31 -5.67
N HIS A 102 -5.48 -2.33 -4.65
CA HIS A 102 -5.54 -3.31 -3.57
C HIS A 102 -6.36 -2.71 -2.44
N MET A 103 -7.43 -3.40 -2.04
CA MET A 103 -8.35 -2.96 -1.00
C MET A 103 -8.46 -4.02 0.10
N GLY A 104 -7.69 -3.84 1.17
CA GLY A 104 -7.65 -4.70 2.34
C GLY A 104 -7.60 -3.87 3.62
N GLY A 105 -6.95 -4.35 4.68
CA GLY A 105 -6.67 -3.56 5.89
C GLY A 105 -5.91 -2.27 5.58
N GLY A 106 -4.98 -2.33 4.62
CA GLY A 106 -4.44 -1.17 3.90
C GLY A 106 -5.02 -1.05 2.49
N ILE A 107 -5.03 0.16 1.93
CA ILE A 107 -5.45 0.41 0.55
C ILE A 107 -4.30 1.06 -0.20
N THR A 108 -4.02 0.55 -1.41
CA THR A 108 -3.11 1.20 -2.36
C THR A 108 -3.69 1.20 -3.76
N VAL A 109 -3.53 2.31 -4.44
CA VAL A 109 -3.87 2.47 -5.85
C VAL A 109 -2.60 2.82 -6.61
N SER A 110 -2.32 2.12 -7.69
CA SER A 110 -1.07 2.27 -8.43
C SER A 110 -1.30 2.34 -9.93
N ALA A 111 -0.46 3.13 -10.60
CA ALA A 111 -0.40 3.22 -12.04
C ALA A 111 0.68 2.25 -12.57
N HIS A 112 0.25 1.22 -13.27
CA HIS A 112 1.11 0.26 -13.93
C HIS A 112 1.26 0.63 -15.40
N ARG A 113 2.47 0.84 -15.85
CA ARG A 113 2.79 1.15 -17.24
C ARG A 113 3.82 0.16 -17.77
N GLN A 114 3.40 -0.66 -18.73
CA GLN A 114 4.27 -1.60 -19.43
C GLN A 114 5.09 -2.48 -18.47
N GLY A 115 4.39 -3.13 -17.52
CA GLY A 115 5.01 -4.04 -16.56
C GLY A 115 5.62 -3.37 -15.31
N ARG A 116 5.67 -2.02 -15.23
CA ARG A 116 6.29 -1.27 -14.14
C ARG A 116 5.26 -0.43 -13.37
N VAL A 117 5.43 -0.31 -12.07
CA VAL A 117 4.61 0.55 -11.21
C VAL A 117 5.23 1.95 -11.15
N ILE A 118 4.75 2.85 -12.02
CA ILE A 118 5.35 4.17 -12.22
C ILE A 118 4.93 5.23 -11.18
N ASP A 119 3.82 5.00 -10.50
CA ASP A 119 3.32 5.80 -9.38
C ASP A 119 2.42 4.95 -8.49
N THR A 120 2.37 5.24 -7.20
CA THR A 120 1.55 4.53 -6.22
C THR A 120 1.23 5.40 -5.01
N SER A 121 0.06 5.18 -4.40
CA SER A 121 -0.19 5.66 -3.05
C SER A 121 0.59 4.85 -2.01
N ASN A 122 0.81 5.43 -0.82
CA ASN A 122 1.57 4.76 0.24
C ASN A 122 0.64 4.02 1.20
N ALA A 123 0.91 2.72 1.38
CA ALA A 123 0.08 1.84 2.20
C ALA A 123 0.23 2.02 3.71
N LEU A 124 1.29 2.67 4.19
CA LEU A 124 1.61 2.71 5.62
C LEU A 124 1.39 4.08 6.26
N ASN A 125 2.16 5.07 5.86
CA ASN A 125 2.28 6.34 6.56
C ASN A 125 2.44 7.53 5.61
N GLY A 126 2.02 7.40 4.39
CA GLY A 126 2.12 8.43 3.36
C GLY A 126 0.77 8.79 2.75
N ALA A 127 0.84 9.49 1.61
CA ALA A 127 -0.34 9.94 0.90
C ALA A 127 -1.10 8.78 0.24
N GLY A 128 -2.41 8.76 0.41
CA GLY A 128 -3.31 7.80 -0.19
C GLY A 128 -4.68 7.78 0.47
N PRO A 129 -5.60 6.93 0.03
CA PRO A 129 -6.91 6.78 0.65
C PRO A 129 -6.77 6.27 2.09
N PHE A 130 -7.67 6.70 2.98
CA PHE A 130 -7.77 6.00 4.25
C PHE A 130 -8.40 4.61 4.05
N SER A 131 -8.10 3.70 4.95
CA SER A 131 -8.49 2.30 4.85
C SER A 131 -9.24 1.84 6.12
N PRO A 132 -9.58 0.55 6.26
CA PRO A 132 -10.18 0.06 7.49
C PRO A 132 -9.42 0.44 8.78
N GLU A 133 -8.09 0.46 8.77
CA GLU A 133 -7.30 0.71 9.99
C GLU A 133 -6.19 1.78 9.83
N ARG A 134 -6.14 2.48 8.69
CA ARG A 134 -5.10 3.49 8.41
C ARG A 134 -5.70 4.83 8.05
N ALA A 135 -5.07 5.90 8.54
CA ALA A 135 -5.58 7.25 8.38
C ALA A 135 -5.50 7.79 6.93
N GLY A 136 -4.56 7.28 6.11
CA GLY A 136 -4.32 7.83 4.77
C GLY A 136 -3.77 9.25 4.82
N THR A 137 -4.09 10.05 3.79
CA THR A 137 -3.68 11.45 3.73
C THR A 137 -4.39 12.27 4.80
N LEU A 138 -3.63 12.94 5.65
CA LEU A 138 -4.10 13.87 6.67
C LEU A 138 -3.76 15.31 6.30
N PRO A 139 -4.56 16.31 6.75
CA PRO A 139 -4.21 17.71 6.58
C PRO A 139 -2.94 18.05 7.41
N PRO A 140 -1.87 18.56 6.80
CA PRO A 140 -0.56 18.70 7.48
C PRO A 140 -0.56 19.73 8.61
N GLY A 141 -1.30 20.84 8.49
CA GLY A 141 -1.39 21.86 9.55
C GLY A 141 -1.94 21.27 10.85
N PRO A 142 -3.18 20.78 10.87
CA PRO A 142 -3.76 20.15 12.07
C PRO A 142 -2.93 18.95 12.58
N LEU A 143 -2.24 18.21 11.71
CA LEU A 143 -1.36 17.12 12.14
C LEU A 143 -0.15 17.65 12.95
N ILE A 144 0.43 18.77 12.52
CA ILE A 144 1.52 19.44 13.25
C ILE A 144 1.01 19.92 14.62
N ASP A 145 -0.16 20.57 14.66
CA ASP A 145 -0.76 21.02 15.93
C ASP A 145 -0.98 19.84 16.89
N LEU A 146 -1.46 18.70 16.38
CA LEU A 146 -1.64 17.49 17.16
C LEU A 146 -0.32 16.91 17.68
N CYS A 147 0.75 16.94 16.86
CA CYS A 147 2.08 16.46 17.25
C CYS A 147 2.69 17.28 18.41
N PHE A 148 2.36 18.55 18.51
CA PHE A 148 2.89 19.47 19.52
C PHE A 148 1.88 19.83 20.63
N SER A 149 0.68 19.22 20.64
CA SER A 149 -0.35 19.47 21.66
C SER A 149 0.04 18.98 23.05
N GLY A 150 0.94 17.99 23.14
CA GLY A 150 1.25 17.29 24.40
C GLY A 150 0.24 16.21 24.78
N GLU A 151 -0.83 16.00 23.97
CA GLU A 151 -1.88 15.01 24.25
C GLU A 151 -1.46 13.58 23.92
N TYR A 152 -0.50 13.42 23.00
CA TYR A 152 -0.06 12.13 22.48
C TYR A 152 1.45 12.02 22.45
N THR A 153 1.95 10.83 22.74
CA THR A 153 3.32 10.45 22.44
C THR A 153 3.48 10.17 20.92
N ARG A 154 4.72 10.16 20.47
CA ARG A 154 5.04 9.79 19.06
C ARG A 154 4.49 8.42 18.70
N GLU A 155 4.65 7.44 19.60
CA GLU A 155 4.21 6.05 19.40
C GLU A 155 2.69 5.95 19.31
N GLU A 156 1.96 6.74 20.11
CA GLU A 156 0.50 6.81 20.03
C GLU A 156 0.04 7.43 18.72
N LEU A 157 0.65 8.52 18.27
CA LEU A 157 0.35 9.13 16.96
C LEU A 157 0.65 8.18 15.80
N GLN A 158 1.76 7.46 15.85
CA GLN A 158 2.07 6.45 14.84
C GLN A 158 1.01 5.34 14.79
N LYS A 159 0.48 4.91 15.94
CA LYS A 159 -0.63 3.95 16.00
C LYS A 159 -1.94 4.53 15.47
N LEU A 160 -2.22 5.82 15.70
CA LEU A 160 -3.40 6.47 15.11
C LEU A 160 -3.31 6.53 13.58
N ILE A 161 -2.11 6.77 13.03
CA ILE A 161 -1.89 6.79 11.58
C ILE A 161 -1.99 5.38 11.00
N ASN A 162 -1.38 4.38 11.65
CA ASN A 162 -1.22 3.03 11.12
C ASN A 162 -1.64 1.96 12.14
N GLY A 163 -2.90 1.55 12.10
CA GLY A 163 -3.49 0.51 12.93
C GLY A 163 -4.71 0.91 13.75
N ARG A 164 -4.94 2.22 13.97
CA ARG A 164 -6.12 2.74 14.69
C ARG A 164 -6.84 3.86 13.93
N GLY A 165 -6.43 4.15 12.71
CA GLY A 165 -7.06 5.15 11.84
C GLY A 165 -8.24 4.59 11.04
N GLY A 166 -8.66 5.35 10.05
CA GLY A 166 -9.64 4.91 9.05
C GLY A 166 -11.01 4.55 9.61
N LEU A 167 -11.61 3.48 9.08
CA LEU A 167 -12.93 3.02 9.53
C LEU A 167 -12.96 2.73 11.03
N LEU A 168 -11.88 2.15 11.57
CA LEU A 168 -11.77 1.85 13.00
C LEU A 168 -11.89 3.11 13.86
N ALA A 169 -11.20 4.19 13.48
CA ALA A 169 -11.27 5.46 14.23
C ALA A 169 -12.67 6.10 14.20
N HIS A 170 -13.37 5.99 13.06
CA HIS A 170 -14.66 6.63 12.87
C HIS A 170 -15.85 5.79 13.37
N LEU A 171 -15.76 4.47 13.25
CA LEU A 171 -16.90 3.55 13.44
C LEU A 171 -16.68 2.47 14.50
N GLY A 172 -15.47 2.37 15.06
CA GLY A 172 -15.10 1.37 16.06
C GLY A 172 -14.90 -0.05 15.51
N THR A 173 -14.94 -0.22 14.18
CA THR A 173 -14.79 -1.53 13.53
C THR A 173 -14.03 -1.41 12.21
N THR A 174 -13.30 -2.48 11.84
CA THR A 174 -12.66 -2.63 10.52
C THR A 174 -13.50 -3.50 9.57
N SER A 175 -14.59 -4.08 10.07
CA SER A 175 -15.41 -5.04 9.33
C SER A 175 -16.38 -4.36 8.37
N VAL A 176 -16.04 -4.32 7.08
CA VAL A 176 -16.94 -3.79 6.05
C VAL A 176 -18.29 -4.52 6.03
N PRO A 177 -18.39 -5.85 6.17
CA PRO A 177 -19.68 -6.53 6.29
C PRO A 177 -20.53 -6.06 7.47
N GLU A 178 -19.92 -5.75 8.61
CA GLU A 178 -20.61 -5.16 9.75
C GLU A 178 -21.13 -3.76 9.45
N ILE A 179 -20.28 -2.93 8.84
CA ILE A 179 -20.64 -1.56 8.43
C ILE A 179 -21.81 -1.58 7.44
N LEU A 180 -21.82 -2.48 6.47
CA LEU A 180 -22.93 -2.64 5.53
C LEU A 180 -24.23 -3.00 6.26
N ARG A 181 -24.20 -3.93 7.23
CA ARG A 181 -25.38 -4.23 8.05
C ARG A 181 -25.88 -3.03 8.86
N ARG A 182 -24.98 -2.19 9.37
CA ARG A 182 -25.33 -0.95 10.06
C ARG A 182 -26.03 0.04 9.09
N ILE A 183 -25.55 0.14 7.86
CA ILE A 183 -26.15 0.98 6.81
C ILE A 183 -27.56 0.48 6.47
N ASP A 184 -27.77 -0.84 6.33
CA ASP A 184 -29.08 -1.45 6.09
C ASP A 184 -30.06 -1.16 7.25
N ASN A 185 -29.54 -0.94 8.47
CA ASN A 185 -30.31 -0.49 9.63
C ASN A 185 -30.34 1.06 9.79
N ASN A 186 -30.12 1.81 8.72
CA ASN A 186 -30.19 3.28 8.67
C ASN A 186 -29.13 4.01 9.52
N ASP A 187 -27.95 3.44 9.74
CA ASP A 187 -26.81 4.15 10.34
C ASP A 187 -26.20 5.12 9.32
N LEU A 188 -26.62 6.40 9.40
CA LEU A 188 -26.17 7.45 8.49
C LEU A 188 -24.68 7.75 8.64
N GLN A 189 -24.12 7.62 9.84
CA GLN A 189 -22.69 7.84 10.07
C GLN A 189 -21.86 6.74 9.40
N ALA A 190 -22.26 5.48 9.54
CA ALA A 190 -21.61 4.36 8.86
C ALA A 190 -21.64 4.53 7.34
N MET A 191 -22.79 4.97 6.78
CA MET A 191 -22.94 5.25 5.36
C MET A 191 -22.01 6.38 4.91
N LEU A 192 -21.96 7.50 5.65
CA LEU A 192 -21.13 8.65 5.32
C LEU A 192 -19.64 8.28 5.29
N VAL A 193 -19.16 7.59 6.33
CA VAL A 193 -17.74 7.22 6.45
C VAL A 193 -17.32 6.20 5.38
N LEU A 194 -18.16 5.19 5.10
CA LEU A 194 -17.86 4.22 4.05
C LEU A 194 -17.83 4.89 2.67
N ARG A 195 -18.78 5.78 2.38
CA ARG A 195 -18.79 6.57 1.14
C ARG A 195 -17.56 7.47 1.03
N ALA A 196 -17.11 8.08 2.13
CA ALA A 196 -15.90 8.89 2.15
C ALA A 196 -14.64 8.05 1.82
N MET A 197 -14.54 6.82 2.34
CA MET A 197 -13.46 5.90 1.97
C MET A 197 -13.49 5.57 0.47
N CYS A 198 -14.65 5.19 -0.06
CA CYS A 198 -14.82 4.90 -1.49
C CYS A 198 -14.50 6.13 -2.36
N TYR A 199 -14.92 7.32 -1.94
CA TYR A 199 -14.64 8.58 -2.64
C TYR A 199 -13.12 8.87 -2.68
N ASN A 200 -12.39 8.63 -1.58
CA ASN A 200 -10.94 8.80 -1.57
C ASN A 200 -10.24 7.81 -2.52
N VAL A 201 -10.70 6.55 -2.57
CA VAL A 201 -10.20 5.56 -3.54
C VAL A 201 -10.46 6.01 -4.97
N ALA A 202 -11.67 6.49 -5.27
CA ALA A 202 -12.04 6.98 -6.61
C ALA A 202 -11.18 8.18 -7.04
N LYS A 203 -10.89 9.12 -6.13
CA LYS A 203 -9.96 10.23 -6.40
C LYS A 203 -8.56 9.73 -6.74
N GLU A 204 -8.06 8.74 -6.01
CA GLU A 204 -6.72 8.17 -6.25
C GLU A 204 -6.66 7.42 -7.59
N ILE A 205 -7.73 6.69 -7.97
CA ILE A 205 -7.87 6.10 -9.30
C ILE A 205 -7.79 7.18 -10.38
N GLY A 206 -8.49 8.31 -10.18
CA GLY A 206 -8.43 9.46 -11.09
C GLY A 206 -7.01 10.05 -11.20
N ALA A 207 -6.28 10.16 -10.08
CA ALA A 207 -4.90 10.61 -10.08
C ALA A 207 -3.98 9.65 -10.86
N MET A 208 -4.15 8.33 -10.68
CA MET A 208 -3.38 7.32 -11.43
C MET A 208 -3.74 7.31 -12.92
N ALA A 209 -4.97 7.63 -13.31
CA ALA A 209 -5.34 7.80 -14.71
C ALA A 209 -4.58 8.97 -15.35
N ILE A 210 -4.37 10.06 -14.62
CA ILE A 210 -3.54 11.18 -15.08
C ILE A 210 -2.06 10.78 -15.17
N ALA A 211 -1.54 10.01 -14.20
CA ALA A 211 -0.18 9.48 -14.26
C ALA A 211 0.05 8.62 -15.53
N LEU A 212 -0.97 7.92 -16.00
CA LEU A 212 -0.99 7.18 -17.27
C LEU A 212 -1.35 8.04 -18.50
N LYS A 213 -1.52 9.36 -18.32
CA LYS A 213 -1.94 10.30 -19.39
C LYS A 213 -3.26 9.93 -20.05
N GLY A 214 -4.20 9.37 -19.28
CA GLY A 214 -5.50 8.89 -19.76
C GLY A 214 -5.43 7.62 -20.63
N LYS A 215 -4.30 6.93 -20.70
CA LYS A 215 -4.08 5.74 -21.55
C LYS A 215 -4.11 4.46 -20.72
N ALA A 216 -5.13 4.27 -19.89
CA ALA A 216 -5.39 2.98 -19.24
C ALA A 216 -6.12 2.04 -20.21
N ASP A 217 -5.73 0.77 -20.21
CA ASP A 217 -6.34 -0.33 -21.00
C ASP A 217 -7.64 -0.86 -20.37
#